data_b0b3f1046f0d02b50ad88de7727dc4b4
#
_entry.id   b0b3f1046f0d02b50ad88de7727dc4b4
#
_cell.length_a   1.000
_cell.length_b   1.000
_cell.length_c   1.000
_cell.angle_alpha   90.00
_cell.angle_beta   90.00
_cell.angle_gamma   90.00
#
_symmetry.space_group_name_H-M   'P 1'
#
loop_
_entity.id
_entity.type
_entity.pdbx_description
1 polymer ?
#
loop_
_entity_poly.entity_id
_entity_poly.type
_entity_poly.pdbx_seq_one_letter_code
_entity_poly.pdbx_strand_id
1 'polypeptide(L)'
;MPFETGGKREARVRSAGLGRDVALADLGSAELRLRSAVIAAFFDVLAAQELRATAEESVRLAQRATDIAAKRVAAGKISPVEETRARVAEAGARVTLNQSESELRNSRRRLASLWGNTAPSFTEASGDVEQLPLVPTADLILGRLGVAPQLRRAQRELERRKALVTLEQARSVPDFTVSLGVKRNLELPGEQALVALKVPLPIFNRNQGNLQEALRREDKAAEELQATQTALSATALQALENVNARRRDADLLRQEVLPGARSTYEAATIGFENGKFSFLEVLDAQRTLIAAKSQYLIALANFHRAQAELESLIGDLTPENER
;
A
#
# COMPACT_ATOMS: atom_id res chain seq x y z
N MET A 1 3.09 -42.38 33.71
CA MET A 1 2.46 -41.15 33.16
C MET A 1 3.13 -39.93 33.78
N PRO A 2 3.61 -38.95 33.01
CA PRO A 2 4.11 -37.69 33.56
C PRO A 2 2.94 -36.81 33.98
N PHE A 3 3.06 -36.15 35.11
CA PHE A 3 2.12 -35.18 35.63
C PHE A 3 2.82 -33.80 35.65
N GLU A 4 2.36 -32.90 34.81
CA GLU A 4 2.87 -31.52 34.76
C GLU A 4 2.40 -30.75 35.99
N THR A 5 3.33 -30.08 36.66
CA THR A 5 3.10 -29.23 37.82
C THR A 5 3.44 -27.77 37.52
N GLY A 6 3.19 -26.86 38.48
CA GLY A 6 3.58 -25.46 38.38
C GLY A 6 2.82 -24.64 37.31
N GLY A 7 1.67 -25.14 36.80
CA GLY A 7 0.87 -24.38 35.83
C GLY A 7 1.45 -24.31 34.39
N LYS A 8 2.41 -25.20 34.07
CA LYS A 8 3.10 -25.22 32.76
C LYS A 8 2.13 -25.29 31.56
N ARG A 9 1.11 -26.15 31.68
CA ARG A 9 0.11 -26.36 30.62
C ARG A 9 -0.66 -25.07 30.35
N GLU A 10 -1.13 -24.39 31.41
CA GLU A 10 -1.88 -23.15 31.29
C GLU A 10 -1.02 -22.04 30.68
N ALA A 11 0.23 -21.89 31.15
CA ALA A 11 1.17 -20.92 30.62
C ALA A 11 1.49 -21.16 29.13
N ARG A 12 1.63 -22.42 28.68
CA ARG A 12 1.81 -22.77 27.25
C ARG A 12 0.58 -22.42 26.44
N VAL A 13 -0.62 -22.78 26.89
CA VAL A 13 -1.87 -22.49 26.20
C VAL A 13 -2.06 -20.98 26.05
N ARG A 14 -1.81 -20.21 27.13
CA ARG A 14 -1.87 -18.76 27.12
C ARG A 14 -0.86 -18.14 26.13
N SER A 15 0.38 -18.58 26.17
CA SER A 15 1.42 -18.11 25.24
C SER A 15 1.08 -18.43 23.77
N ALA A 16 0.54 -19.63 23.50
CA ALA A 16 0.11 -20.02 22.16
C ALA A 16 -1.11 -19.20 21.69
N GLY A 17 -2.07 -18.93 22.59
CA GLY A 17 -3.22 -18.07 22.32
C GLY A 17 -2.80 -16.64 21.93
N LEU A 18 -1.87 -16.06 22.69
CA LEU A 18 -1.30 -14.74 22.35
C LEU A 18 -0.49 -14.76 21.05
N GLY A 19 0.18 -15.89 20.74
CA GLY A 19 0.83 -16.08 19.43
C GLY A 19 -0.16 -16.03 18.27
N ARG A 20 -1.35 -16.64 18.44
CA ARG A 20 -2.44 -16.53 17.46
C ARG A 20 -2.90 -15.08 17.32
N ASP A 21 -3.04 -14.34 18.43
CA ASP A 21 -3.49 -12.94 18.39
C ASP A 21 -2.47 -12.01 17.70
N VAL A 22 -1.16 -12.30 17.83
CA VAL A 22 -0.11 -11.64 17.02
C VAL A 22 -0.33 -11.92 15.53
N ALA A 23 -0.55 -13.19 15.16
CA ALA A 23 -0.79 -13.56 13.75
C ALA A 23 -2.07 -12.92 13.17
N LEU A 24 -3.13 -12.75 13.97
CA LEU A 24 -4.33 -12.02 13.57
C LEU A 24 -4.06 -10.54 13.33
N ALA A 25 -3.20 -9.91 14.13
CA ALA A 25 -2.78 -8.52 13.88
C ALA A 25 -1.90 -8.39 12.62
N ASP A 26 -1.07 -9.40 12.32
CA ASP A 26 -0.30 -9.48 11.07
C ASP A 26 -1.23 -9.62 9.85
N LEU A 27 -2.30 -10.44 9.96
CA LEU A 27 -3.32 -10.59 8.93
C LEU A 27 -4.01 -9.24 8.67
N GLY A 28 -4.49 -8.54 9.71
CA GLY A 28 -5.10 -7.22 9.57
C GLY A 28 -4.18 -6.19 8.89
N SER A 29 -2.87 -6.24 9.21
CA SER A 29 -1.88 -5.40 8.50
C SER A 29 -1.73 -5.77 7.03
N ALA A 30 -1.80 -7.05 6.68
CA ALA A 30 -1.73 -7.53 5.29
C ALA A 30 -2.98 -7.12 4.50
N GLU A 31 -4.16 -7.22 5.10
CA GLU A 31 -5.44 -6.80 4.50
C GLU A 31 -5.45 -5.30 4.19
N LEU A 32 -5.01 -4.45 5.13
CA LEU A 32 -4.92 -3.01 4.89
C LEU A 32 -3.93 -2.66 3.78
N ARG A 33 -2.75 -3.32 3.74
CA ARG A 33 -1.79 -3.13 2.65
C ARG A 33 -2.34 -3.57 1.30
N LEU A 34 -3.03 -4.72 1.25
CA LEU A 34 -3.66 -5.19 0.01
C LEU A 34 -4.74 -4.22 -0.45
N ARG A 35 -5.61 -3.76 0.46
CA ARG A 35 -6.63 -2.77 0.16
C ARG A 35 -6.02 -1.49 -0.43
N SER A 36 -4.99 -0.94 0.21
CA SER A 36 -4.27 0.23 -0.28
C SER A 36 -3.68 0.00 -1.67
N ALA A 37 -3.06 -1.17 -1.90
CA ALA A 37 -2.52 -1.53 -3.21
C ALA A 37 -3.60 -1.62 -4.29
N VAL A 38 -4.79 -2.18 -3.95
CA VAL A 38 -5.93 -2.26 -4.88
C VAL A 38 -6.46 -0.86 -5.21
N ILE A 39 -6.64 0.01 -4.20
CA ILE A 39 -7.10 1.39 -4.41
C ILE A 39 -6.10 2.14 -5.31
N ALA A 40 -4.81 2.10 -4.99
CA ALA A 40 -3.77 2.74 -5.78
C ALA A 40 -3.76 2.23 -7.24
N ALA A 41 -3.78 0.92 -7.45
CA ALA A 41 -3.78 0.31 -8.78
C ALA A 41 -5.09 0.61 -9.56
N PHE A 42 -6.23 0.73 -8.85
CA PHE A 42 -7.50 1.12 -9.47
C PHE A 42 -7.45 2.55 -10.02
N PHE A 43 -6.97 3.50 -9.23
CA PHE A 43 -6.81 4.89 -9.69
C PHE A 43 -5.72 5.03 -10.75
N ASP A 44 -4.67 4.18 -10.73
CA ASP A 44 -3.70 4.10 -11.82
C ASP A 44 -4.35 3.67 -13.14
N VAL A 45 -5.33 2.75 -13.12
CA VAL A 45 -6.09 2.36 -14.31
C VAL A 45 -6.96 3.51 -14.80
N LEU A 46 -7.71 4.18 -13.90
CA LEU A 46 -8.53 5.34 -14.27
C LEU A 46 -7.69 6.45 -14.91
N ALA A 47 -6.59 6.82 -14.29
CA ALA A 47 -5.68 7.82 -14.84
C ALA A 47 -5.09 7.41 -16.20
N ALA A 48 -4.72 6.14 -16.37
CA ALA A 48 -4.22 5.62 -17.63
C ALA A 48 -5.28 5.64 -18.75
N GLN A 49 -6.57 5.42 -18.43
CA GLN A 49 -7.69 5.54 -19.37
C GLN A 49 -7.81 7.00 -19.86
N GLU A 50 -7.79 7.97 -18.94
CA GLU A 50 -7.87 9.40 -19.27
C GLU A 50 -6.62 9.90 -20.03
N LEU A 51 -5.43 9.40 -19.66
CA LEU A 51 -4.19 9.72 -20.39
C LEU A 51 -4.23 9.17 -21.83
N ARG A 52 -4.77 7.98 -22.05
CA ARG A 52 -4.98 7.43 -23.39
C ARG A 52 -5.96 8.31 -24.18
N ALA A 53 -7.10 8.68 -23.59
CA ALA A 53 -8.08 9.57 -24.24
C ALA A 53 -7.48 10.92 -24.62
N THR A 54 -6.67 11.51 -23.73
CA THR A 54 -5.90 12.74 -23.97
C THR A 54 -4.90 12.57 -25.11
N ALA A 55 -4.22 11.45 -25.21
CA ALA A 55 -3.28 11.16 -26.31
C ALA A 55 -4.01 10.95 -27.65
N GLU A 56 -5.19 10.33 -27.66
CA GLU A 56 -6.05 10.22 -28.85
C GLU A 56 -6.51 11.60 -29.33
N GLU A 57 -6.92 12.48 -28.40
CA GLU A 57 -7.26 13.87 -28.72
C GLU A 57 -6.06 14.59 -29.34
N SER A 58 -4.85 14.41 -28.76
CA SER A 58 -3.61 15.00 -29.28
C SER A 58 -3.32 14.56 -30.71
N VAL A 59 -3.48 13.28 -31.03
CA VAL A 59 -3.32 12.77 -32.41
C VAL A 59 -4.31 13.43 -33.37
N ARG A 60 -5.59 13.51 -32.98
CA ARG A 60 -6.62 14.14 -33.82
C ARG A 60 -6.32 15.63 -34.10
N LEU A 61 -5.85 16.36 -33.07
CA LEU A 61 -5.46 17.75 -33.19
C LEU A 61 -4.23 17.92 -34.10
N ALA A 62 -3.21 17.09 -33.92
CA ALA A 62 -2.00 17.12 -34.74
C ALA A 62 -2.28 16.77 -36.22
N GLN A 63 -3.17 15.79 -36.51
CA GLN A 63 -3.61 15.48 -37.87
C GLN A 63 -4.26 16.67 -38.54
N ARG A 64 -5.23 17.33 -37.85
CA ARG A 64 -5.87 18.54 -38.36
C ARG A 64 -4.86 19.63 -38.65
N ALA A 65 -3.89 19.81 -37.76
CA ALA A 65 -2.82 20.80 -37.94
C ALA A 65 -1.95 20.49 -39.18
N THR A 66 -1.62 19.22 -39.42
CA THR A 66 -0.90 18.76 -40.61
C THR A 66 -1.69 19.01 -41.87
N ASP A 67 -2.99 18.71 -41.90
CA ASP A 67 -3.87 18.94 -43.05
C ASP A 67 -3.98 20.44 -43.41
N ILE A 68 -4.10 21.30 -42.38
CA ILE A 68 -4.14 22.76 -42.57
C ILE A 68 -2.81 23.27 -43.13
N ALA A 69 -1.67 22.80 -42.55
CA ALA A 69 -0.33 23.18 -43.02
C ALA A 69 -0.12 22.79 -44.50
N ALA A 70 -0.47 21.53 -44.86
CA ALA A 70 -0.34 21.05 -46.24
C ALA A 70 -1.15 21.91 -47.24
N LYS A 71 -2.41 22.26 -46.92
CA LYS A 71 -3.25 23.10 -47.74
C LYS A 71 -2.65 24.54 -47.91
N ARG A 72 -2.08 25.09 -46.83
CA ARG A 72 -1.44 26.42 -46.87
C ARG A 72 -0.13 26.44 -47.63
N VAL A 73 0.67 25.36 -47.55
CA VAL A 73 1.89 25.17 -48.37
C VAL A 73 1.50 25.10 -49.84
N ALA A 74 0.51 24.28 -50.22
CA ALA A 74 0.01 24.14 -51.58
C ALA A 74 -0.48 25.49 -52.14
N ALA A 75 -1.05 26.36 -51.30
CA ALA A 75 -1.47 27.70 -51.64
C ALA A 75 -0.33 28.75 -51.61
N GLY A 76 0.91 28.35 -51.33
CA GLY A 76 2.07 29.26 -51.23
C GLY A 76 2.02 30.25 -50.07
N LYS A 77 1.18 29.96 -49.03
CA LYS A 77 0.97 30.88 -47.89
C LYS A 77 1.94 30.67 -46.72
N ILE A 78 2.54 29.51 -46.61
CA ILE A 78 3.55 29.15 -45.59
C ILE A 78 4.68 28.29 -46.21
N SER A 79 5.81 28.21 -45.51
CA SER A 79 6.96 27.41 -45.95
C SER A 79 6.70 25.91 -45.88
N PRO A 80 7.24 25.07 -46.81
CA PRO A 80 7.22 23.62 -46.70
C PRO A 80 7.82 23.07 -45.40
N VAL A 81 8.71 23.83 -44.75
CA VAL A 81 9.27 23.48 -43.43
C VAL A 81 8.19 23.42 -42.36
N GLU A 82 7.14 24.26 -42.45
CA GLU A 82 6.03 24.25 -41.49
C GLU A 82 5.19 22.98 -41.61
N GLU A 83 4.96 22.47 -42.81
CA GLU A 83 4.30 21.19 -43.05
C GLU A 83 5.15 20.02 -42.46
N THR A 84 6.46 20.05 -42.70
CA THR A 84 7.38 19.04 -42.13
C THR A 84 7.31 19.06 -40.62
N ARG A 85 7.31 20.21 -39.98
CA ARG A 85 7.15 20.34 -38.51
C ARG A 85 5.82 19.77 -38.00
N ALA A 86 4.72 20.04 -38.71
CA ALA A 86 3.42 19.49 -38.37
C ALA A 86 3.41 17.97 -38.45
N ARG A 87 3.97 17.38 -39.51
CA ARG A 87 4.12 15.91 -39.66
C ARG A 87 4.98 15.28 -38.55
N VAL A 88 6.07 15.92 -38.15
CA VAL A 88 6.90 15.48 -37.01
C VAL A 88 6.11 15.56 -35.70
N ALA A 89 5.32 16.60 -35.48
CA ALA A 89 4.47 16.71 -34.28
C ALA A 89 3.39 15.63 -34.25
N GLU A 90 2.75 15.34 -35.41
CA GLU A 90 1.76 14.27 -35.56
C GLU A 90 2.39 12.90 -35.26
N ALA A 91 3.57 12.60 -35.83
CA ALA A 91 4.28 11.36 -35.54
C ALA A 91 4.62 11.23 -34.05
N GLY A 92 5.05 12.32 -33.40
CA GLY A 92 5.29 12.38 -31.96
C GLY A 92 4.02 12.08 -31.13
N ALA A 93 2.87 12.66 -31.53
CA ALA A 93 1.60 12.40 -30.87
C ALA A 93 1.20 10.90 -30.97
N ARG A 94 1.42 10.26 -32.13
CA ARG A 94 1.19 8.81 -32.31
C ARG A 94 2.10 7.95 -31.43
N VAL A 95 3.35 8.33 -31.24
CA VAL A 95 4.27 7.65 -30.31
C VAL A 95 3.74 7.75 -28.88
N THR A 96 3.26 8.92 -28.46
CA THR A 96 2.66 9.11 -27.13
C THR A 96 1.39 8.26 -26.94
N LEU A 97 0.55 8.14 -27.99
CA LEU A 97 -0.63 7.27 -27.95
C LEU A 97 -0.23 5.80 -27.74
N ASN A 98 0.74 5.29 -28.52
CA ASN A 98 1.23 3.92 -28.34
C ASN A 98 1.78 3.64 -26.93
N GLN A 99 2.45 4.63 -26.34
CA GLN A 99 2.96 4.55 -24.97
C GLN A 99 1.81 4.50 -23.95
N SER A 100 0.81 5.37 -24.10
CA SER A 100 -0.35 5.42 -23.20
C SER A 100 -1.21 4.15 -23.28
N GLU A 101 -1.38 3.57 -24.46
CA GLU A 101 -2.02 2.28 -24.63
C GLU A 101 -1.26 1.12 -23.93
N SER A 102 0.07 1.15 -24.02
CA SER A 102 0.93 0.16 -23.33
C SER A 102 0.84 0.30 -21.83
N GLU A 103 0.84 1.55 -21.33
CA GLU A 103 0.69 1.81 -19.89
C GLU A 103 -0.70 1.40 -19.37
N LEU A 104 -1.76 1.64 -20.13
CA LEU A 104 -3.10 1.17 -19.77
C LEU A 104 -3.16 -0.36 -19.67
N ARG A 105 -2.56 -1.08 -20.64
CA ARG A 105 -2.46 -2.54 -20.56
C ARG A 105 -1.70 -3.00 -19.32
N ASN A 106 -0.60 -2.33 -18.99
CA ASN A 106 0.22 -2.64 -17.82
C ASN A 106 -0.53 -2.35 -16.51
N SER A 107 -1.22 -1.22 -16.41
CA SER A 107 -2.00 -0.84 -15.21
C SER A 107 -3.12 -1.84 -14.96
N ARG A 108 -3.83 -2.30 -16.00
CA ARG A 108 -4.85 -3.35 -15.89
C ARG A 108 -4.25 -4.67 -15.39
N ARG A 109 -3.06 -5.06 -15.88
CA ARG A 109 -2.38 -6.28 -15.43
C ARG A 109 -1.94 -6.17 -13.97
N ARG A 110 -1.38 -5.01 -13.57
CA ARG A 110 -1.02 -4.74 -12.17
C ARG A 110 -2.24 -4.86 -11.26
N LEU A 111 -3.35 -4.23 -11.61
CA LEU A 111 -4.58 -4.34 -10.84
C LEU A 111 -5.06 -5.79 -10.75
N ALA A 112 -5.15 -6.51 -11.87
CA ALA A 112 -5.60 -7.90 -11.90
C ALA A 112 -4.69 -8.85 -11.11
N SER A 113 -3.39 -8.60 -11.06
CA SER A 113 -2.45 -9.43 -10.30
C SER A 113 -2.71 -9.44 -8.80
N LEU A 114 -3.36 -8.41 -8.25
CA LEU A 114 -3.66 -8.32 -6.83
C LEU A 114 -4.69 -9.35 -6.34
N TRP A 115 -5.47 -9.93 -7.24
CA TRP A 115 -6.35 -11.08 -6.95
C TRP A 115 -5.93 -12.37 -7.67
N GLY A 116 -4.63 -12.45 -8.06
CA GLY A 116 -4.06 -13.67 -8.63
C GLY A 116 -4.36 -13.90 -10.11
N ASN A 117 -4.86 -12.91 -10.84
CA ASN A 117 -5.14 -13.01 -12.28
C ASN A 117 -4.07 -12.27 -13.09
N THR A 118 -3.40 -12.97 -13.99
CA THR A 118 -2.39 -12.40 -14.91
C THR A 118 -2.98 -11.85 -16.21
N ALA A 119 -4.22 -12.23 -16.54
CA ALA A 119 -4.95 -11.77 -17.72
C ALA A 119 -6.24 -11.06 -17.27
N PRO A 120 -6.28 -9.71 -17.26
CA PRO A 120 -7.46 -8.98 -16.82
C PRO A 120 -8.67 -9.31 -17.71
N SER A 121 -9.80 -9.68 -17.07
CA SER A 121 -11.07 -9.95 -17.74
C SER A 121 -11.91 -8.68 -18.01
N PHE A 122 -11.49 -7.54 -17.43
CA PHE A 122 -12.15 -6.24 -17.61
C PHE A 122 -11.44 -5.41 -18.68
N THR A 123 -12.22 -4.65 -19.42
CA THR A 123 -11.73 -3.72 -20.46
C THR A 123 -11.63 -2.28 -19.94
N GLU A 124 -12.46 -1.93 -18.96
CA GLU A 124 -12.58 -0.57 -18.42
C GLU A 124 -12.84 -0.61 -16.93
N ALA A 125 -12.25 0.33 -16.20
CA ALA A 125 -12.58 0.64 -14.82
C ALA A 125 -13.53 1.84 -14.81
N SER A 126 -14.59 1.76 -13.99
CA SER A 126 -15.58 2.82 -13.86
C SER A 126 -15.38 3.57 -12.55
N GLY A 127 -15.24 4.88 -12.62
CA GLY A 127 -15.01 5.76 -11.46
C GLY A 127 -14.63 7.16 -11.90
N ASP A 128 -14.53 8.06 -10.93
CA ASP A 128 -14.14 9.45 -11.13
C ASP A 128 -12.81 9.73 -10.42
N VAL A 129 -11.76 9.94 -11.21
CA VAL A 129 -10.42 10.27 -10.69
C VAL A 129 -10.36 11.69 -10.12
N GLU A 130 -11.26 12.59 -10.53
CA GLU A 130 -11.30 13.99 -10.10
C GLU A 130 -11.98 14.17 -8.72
N GLN A 131 -12.70 13.17 -8.24
CA GLN A 131 -13.32 13.22 -6.93
C GLN A 131 -12.28 13.02 -5.83
N LEU A 132 -11.78 14.12 -5.29
CA LEU A 132 -10.79 14.13 -4.22
C LEU A 132 -11.48 14.12 -2.85
N PRO A 133 -11.30 13.08 -2.01
CA PRO A 133 -11.83 13.04 -0.66
C PRO A 133 -11.21 14.10 0.24
N LEU A 134 -11.87 14.39 1.36
CA LEU A 134 -11.36 15.33 2.36
C LEU A 134 -10.10 14.75 3.03
N VAL A 135 -9.09 15.61 3.19
CA VAL A 135 -7.87 15.25 3.91
C VAL A 135 -8.14 15.33 5.41
N PRO A 136 -7.84 14.27 6.19
CA PRO A 136 -8.06 14.26 7.63
C PRO A 136 -7.10 15.22 8.36
N THR A 137 -7.49 15.64 9.58
CA THR A 137 -6.61 16.43 10.45
C THR A 137 -5.55 15.56 11.14
N ALA A 138 -4.44 16.17 11.57
CA ALA A 138 -3.39 15.47 12.30
C ALA A 138 -3.92 14.85 13.61
N ASP A 139 -4.80 15.53 14.33
CA ASP A 139 -5.40 15.03 15.56
C ASP A 139 -6.24 13.77 15.34
N LEU A 140 -7.00 13.74 14.25
CA LEU A 140 -7.78 12.54 13.87
C LEU A 140 -6.84 11.36 13.57
N ILE A 141 -5.75 11.60 12.84
CA ILE A 141 -4.73 10.59 12.52
C ILE A 141 -4.10 10.04 13.79
N LEU A 142 -3.58 10.91 14.66
CA LEU A 142 -2.93 10.52 15.92
C LEU A 142 -3.89 9.76 16.83
N GLY A 143 -5.15 10.19 16.93
CA GLY A 143 -6.19 9.51 17.71
C GLY A 143 -6.47 8.07 17.24
N ARG A 144 -6.31 7.78 15.94
CA ARG A 144 -6.53 6.45 15.37
C ARG A 144 -5.33 5.50 15.48
N LEU A 145 -4.13 6.00 15.75
CA LEU A 145 -2.92 5.14 15.84
C LEU A 145 -3.05 4.06 16.92
N GLY A 146 -3.79 4.31 18.00
CA GLY A 146 -4.02 3.34 19.08
C GLY A 146 -4.67 2.02 18.63
N VAL A 147 -5.43 2.05 17.53
CA VAL A 147 -6.11 0.88 16.95
C VAL A 147 -5.39 0.32 15.73
N ALA A 148 -4.28 0.93 15.30
CA ALA A 148 -3.51 0.48 14.14
C ALA A 148 -3.00 -0.96 14.32
N PRO A 149 -3.14 -1.84 13.31
CA PRO A 149 -2.74 -3.25 13.44
C PRO A 149 -1.27 -3.43 13.80
N GLN A 150 -0.38 -2.57 13.33
CA GLN A 150 1.05 -2.60 13.66
C GLN A 150 1.29 -2.37 15.16
N LEU A 151 0.59 -1.41 15.77
CA LEU A 151 0.70 -1.15 17.20
C LEU A 151 0.08 -2.28 18.02
N ARG A 152 -1.10 -2.78 17.61
CA ARG A 152 -1.74 -3.96 18.21
C ARG A 152 -0.83 -5.17 18.19
N ARG A 153 -0.14 -5.42 17.09
CA ARG A 153 0.84 -6.50 16.96
C ARG A 153 1.94 -6.38 18.02
N ALA A 154 2.55 -5.21 18.16
CA ALA A 154 3.61 -4.97 19.14
C ALA A 154 3.11 -5.16 20.59
N GLN A 155 1.88 -4.69 20.90
CA GLN A 155 1.24 -4.90 22.20
C GLN A 155 1.02 -6.39 22.48
N ARG A 156 0.47 -7.16 21.52
CA ARG A 156 0.24 -8.60 21.68
C ARG A 156 1.54 -9.38 21.78
N GLU A 157 2.60 -8.96 21.08
CA GLU A 157 3.92 -9.59 21.24
C GLU A 157 4.50 -9.35 22.64
N LEU A 158 4.37 -8.16 23.21
CA LEU A 158 4.77 -7.90 24.61
C LEU A 158 3.99 -8.78 25.58
N GLU A 159 2.67 -8.90 25.45
CA GLU A 159 1.85 -9.79 26.26
C GLU A 159 2.28 -11.25 26.12
N ARG A 160 2.62 -11.69 24.92
CA ARG A 160 3.15 -13.02 24.65
C ARG A 160 4.48 -13.25 25.35
N ARG A 161 5.40 -12.26 25.34
CA ARG A 161 6.69 -12.35 26.06
C ARG A 161 6.50 -12.48 27.56
N LYS A 162 5.55 -11.73 28.15
CA LYS A 162 5.16 -11.88 29.56
C LYS A 162 4.64 -13.29 29.87
N ALA A 163 3.81 -13.85 28.99
CA ALA A 163 3.34 -15.21 29.15
C ALA A 163 4.47 -16.26 29.03
N LEU A 164 5.48 -16.01 28.19
CA LEU A 164 6.67 -16.86 28.09
C LEU A 164 7.54 -16.78 29.36
N VAL A 165 7.69 -15.60 29.99
CA VAL A 165 8.34 -15.50 31.29
C VAL A 165 7.62 -16.34 32.33
N THR A 166 6.29 -16.25 32.40
CA THR A 166 5.47 -17.11 33.29
C THR A 166 5.69 -18.60 33.00
N LEU A 167 5.82 -18.98 31.74
CA LEU A 167 6.12 -20.37 31.36
C LEU A 167 7.51 -20.80 31.85
N GLU A 168 8.54 -20.00 31.71
CA GLU A 168 9.89 -20.31 32.16
C GLU A 168 9.98 -20.36 33.70
N GLN A 169 9.21 -19.51 34.40
CA GLN A 169 9.04 -19.61 35.85
C GLN A 169 8.37 -20.94 36.27
N ALA A 170 7.30 -21.34 35.56
CA ALA A 170 6.63 -22.60 35.82
C ALA A 170 7.55 -23.82 35.57
N ARG A 171 8.48 -23.72 34.63
CA ARG A 171 9.47 -24.79 34.33
C ARG A 171 10.50 -25.02 35.44
N SER A 172 10.67 -24.06 36.35
CA SER A 172 11.53 -24.28 37.54
C SER A 172 10.94 -25.29 38.52
N VAL A 173 9.62 -25.54 38.46
CA VAL A 173 8.95 -26.55 39.29
C VAL A 173 9.08 -27.93 38.62
N PRO A 174 9.57 -28.96 39.33
CA PRO A 174 9.74 -30.30 38.73
C PRO A 174 8.41 -31.02 38.50
N ASP A 175 8.32 -31.75 37.38
CA ASP A 175 7.21 -32.67 37.13
C ASP A 175 7.45 -34.01 37.83
N PHE A 176 6.39 -34.72 38.17
CA PHE A 176 6.52 -36.08 38.70
C PHE A 176 5.96 -37.10 37.70
N THR A 177 6.57 -38.28 37.71
CA THR A 177 6.14 -39.37 36.84
C THR A 177 5.70 -40.54 37.69
N VAL A 178 4.47 -41.01 37.50
CA VAL A 178 3.96 -42.25 38.08
C VAL A 178 4.05 -43.33 37.04
N SER A 179 4.73 -44.41 37.40
CA SER A 179 4.87 -45.63 36.58
C SER A 179 4.20 -46.79 37.27
N LEU A 180 3.35 -47.48 36.53
CA LEU A 180 2.74 -48.75 36.93
C LEU A 180 3.30 -49.83 36.02
N GLY A 181 3.75 -50.92 36.59
CA GLY A 181 4.31 -52.03 35.83
C GLY A 181 4.10 -53.37 36.53
N VAL A 182 4.29 -54.45 35.80
CA VAL A 182 4.32 -55.84 36.34
C VAL A 182 5.75 -56.34 36.12
N LYS A 183 6.39 -56.77 37.18
CA LYS A 183 7.70 -57.40 37.14
C LYS A 183 7.54 -58.93 37.35
N ARG A 184 7.96 -59.69 36.34
CA ARG A 184 8.06 -61.15 36.46
C ARG A 184 9.50 -61.53 36.78
N ASN A 185 9.72 -62.21 37.90
CA ASN A 185 11.04 -62.67 38.26
C ASN A 185 11.19 -64.10 37.80
N LEU A 186 12.30 -64.46 37.16
CA LEU A 186 12.54 -65.84 36.66
C LEU A 186 12.95 -66.79 37.76
N GLU A 187 13.42 -66.26 38.89
CA GLU A 187 13.91 -67.05 40.00
C GLU A 187 12.85 -67.38 41.09
N LEU A 188 11.76 -66.58 41.12
CA LEU A 188 10.64 -66.73 42.02
C LEU A 188 9.33 -66.76 41.22
N PRO A 189 8.54 -67.89 41.28
CA PRO A 189 7.28 -67.95 40.54
C PRO A 189 6.27 -67.00 41.16
N GLY A 190 5.98 -65.94 40.43
CA GLY A 190 5.00 -64.92 40.80
C GLY A 190 5.12 -63.61 40.01
N GLU A 191 4.00 -62.91 39.75
CA GLU A 191 3.95 -61.62 39.21
C GLU A 191 3.88 -60.58 40.33
N GLN A 192 4.77 -59.60 40.28
CA GLN A 192 4.80 -58.48 41.25
C GLN A 192 4.32 -57.19 40.60
N ALA A 193 3.32 -56.54 41.19
CA ALA A 193 2.93 -55.22 40.81
C ALA A 193 3.98 -54.19 41.26
N LEU A 194 4.45 -53.34 40.32
CA LEU A 194 5.41 -52.29 40.59
C LEU A 194 4.72 -50.96 40.48
N VAL A 195 4.79 -50.13 41.52
CA VAL A 195 4.41 -48.74 41.49
C VAL A 195 5.66 -47.89 41.75
N ALA A 196 6.03 -47.03 40.84
CA ALA A 196 7.19 -46.15 41.01
C ALA A 196 6.78 -44.66 40.83
N LEU A 197 7.28 -43.83 41.75
CA LEU A 197 7.17 -42.38 41.68
C LEU A 197 8.57 -41.81 41.41
N LYS A 198 8.73 -41.09 40.30
CA LYS A 198 9.98 -40.40 39.96
C LYS A 198 9.77 -38.89 40.01
N VAL A 199 10.56 -38.21 40.85
CA VAL A 199 10.57 -36.75 41.01
C VAL A 199 11.99 -36.26 40.76
N PRO A 200 12.29 -35.50 39.70
CA PRO A 200 13.60 -34.89 39.50
C PRO A 200 13.81 -33.75 40.52
N LEU A 201 14.97 -33.72 41.18
CA LEU A 201 15.33 -32.64 42.09
C LEU A 201 16.26 -31.65 41.40
N PRO A 202 15.81 -30.43 41.08
CA PRO A 202 16.60 -29.43 40.35
C PRO A 202 17.57 -28.72 41.32
N ILE A 203 18.70 -29.36 41.68
CA ILE A 203 19.66 -28.81 42.62
C ILE A 203 20.52 -27.74 41.97
N PHE A 204 21.06 -27.99 40.79
CA PHE A 204 21.99 -27.10 40.06
C PHE A 204 21.32 -26.30 38.96
N ASN A 205 20.38 -26.89 38.24
CA ASN A 205 19.66 -26.21 37.16
C ASN A 205 18.18 -26.06 37.52
N ARG A 206 17.80 -24.85 37.84
CA ARG A 206 16.43 -24.40 38.15
C ARG A 206 15.82 -23.60 37.02
N ASN A 207 16.25 -23.80 35.78
CA ASN A 207 15.81 -23.08 34.60
C ASN A 207 16.19 -21.56 34.62
N GLN A 208 17.17 -21.19 35.46
CA GLN A 208 17.53 -19.79 35.68
C GLN A 208 18.04 -19.06 34.41
N GLY A 209 18.77 -19.78 33.53
CA GLY A 209 19.28 -19.20 32.27
C GLY A 209 18.16 -18.86 31.30
N ASN A 210 17.21 -19.82 31.09
CA ASN A 210 16.07 -19.55 30.18
C ASN A 210 15.11 -18.50 30.77
N LEU A 211 14.94 -18.47 32.09
CA LEU A 211 14.15 -17.42 32.74
C LEU A 211 14.78 -16.05 32.51
N GLN A 212 16.10 -15.92 32.68
CA GLN A 212 16.78 -14.66 32.43
C GLN A 212 16.71 -14.25 30.97
N GLU A 213 16.85 -15.17 30.06
CA GLU A 213 16.66 -14.92 28.63
C GLU A 213 15.23 -14.43 28.34
N ALA A 214 14.22 -15.07 28.91
CA ALA A 214 12.83 -14.69 28.72
C ALA A 214 12.55 -13.27 29.23
N LEU A 215 13.10 -12.90 30.41
CA LEU A 215 13.01 -11.54 30.96
C LEU A 215 13.66 -10.50 30.02
N ARG A 216 14.87 -10.79 29.51
CA ARG A 216 15.52 -9.86 28.55
C ARG A 216 14.76 -9.71 27.23
N ARG A 217 14.08 -10.77 26.79
CA ARG A 217 13.20 -10.70 25.62
C ARG A 217 11.91 -9.94 25.88
N GLU A 218 11.41 -9.95 27.12
CA GLU A 218 10.29 -9.12 27.55
C GLU A 218 10.71 -7.63 27.54
N ASP A 219 11.86 -7.29 28.20
CA ASP A 219 12.42 -5.94 28.21
C ASP A 219 12.55 -5.41 26.75
N LYS A 220 13.16 -6.20 25.87
CA LYS A 220 13.30 -5.86 24.45
C LYS A 220 11.95 -5.60 23.77
N ALA A 221 10.94 -6.43 24.02
CA ALA A 221 9.62 -6.24 23.41
C ALA A 221 8.91 -4.97 23.94
N ALA A 222 9.16 -4.54 25.18
CA ALA A 222 8.66 -3.28 25.71
C ALA A 222 9.28 -2.08 24.99
N GLU A 223 10.58 -2.09 24.76
CA GLU A 223 11.28 -1.05 23.99
C GLU A 223 10.85 -1.04 22.51
N GLU A 224 10.64 -2.21 21.91
CA GLU A 224 10.14 -2.35 20.54
C GLU A 224 8.72 -1.79 20.39
N LEU A 225 7.85 -1.95 21.39
CA LEU A 225 6.52 -1.34 21.40
C LEU A 225 6.61 0.19 21.38
N GLN A 226 7.45 0.77 22.23
CA GLN A 226 7.63 2.22 22.27
C GLN A 226 8.26 2.76 20.98
N ALA A 227 9.26 2.09 20.45
CA ALA A 227 9.86 2.42 19.16
C ALA A 227 8.84 2.35 18.01
N THR A 228 7.99 1.31 17.99
CA THR A 228 6.91 1.16 17.01
C THR A 228 5.91 2.31 17.11
N GLN A 229 5.50 2.70 18.31
CA GLN A 229 4.58 3.82 18.52
C GLN A 229 5.15 5.13 17.97
N THR A 230 6.41 5.44 18.29
CA THR A 230 7.08 6.65 17.82
C THR A 230 7.25 6.65 16.30
N ALA A 231 7.74 5.54 15.74
CA ALA A 231 7.92 5.39 14.30
C ALA A 231 6.61 5.49 13.52
N LEU A 232 5.54 4.84 14.01
CA LEU A 232 4.24 4.88 13.39
C LEU A 232 3.65 6.31 13.40
N SER A 233 3.79 7.04 14.51
CA SER A 233 3.35 8.43 14.59
C SER A 233 4.08 9.32 13.60
N ALA A 234 5.41 9.20 13.50
CA ALA A 234 6.21 9.95 12.53
C ALA A 234 5.82 9.61 11.08
N THR A 235 5.68 8.31 10.76
CA THR A 235 5.30 7.84 9.41
C THR A 235 3.91 8.32 9.03
N ALA A 236 2.95 8.27 9.95
CA ALA A 236 1.58 8.73 9.68
C ALA A 236 1.50 10.23 9.43
N LEU A 237 2.22 11.04 10.20
CA LEU A 237 2.31 12.50 9.97
C LEU A 237 3.02 12.82 8.65
N GLN A 238 4.08 12.09 8.30
CA GLN A 238 4.74 12.24 7.01
C GLN A 238 3.83 11.87 5.83
N ALA A 239 3.05 10.78 5.96
CA ALA A 239 2.06 10.39 4.96
C ALA A 239 0.96 11.45 4.81
N LEU A 240 0.49 12.05 5.93
CA LEU A 240 -0.47 13.14 5.90
C LEU A 240 0.08 14.37 5.15
N GLU A 241 1.32 14.76 5.42
CA GLU A 241 1.97 15.86 4.70
C GLU A 241 2.11 15.56 3.19
N ASN A 242 2.42 14.30 2.84
CA ASN A 242 2.45 13.88 1.44
C ASN A 242 1.06 14.03 0.78
N VAL A 243 -0.01 13.57 1.44
CA VAL A 243 -1.40 13.75 0.94
C VAL A 243 -1.71 15.24 0.73
N ASN A 244 -1.40 16.09 1.71
CA ASN A 244 -1.62 17.54 1.61
C ASN A 244 -0.83 18.17 0.45
N ALA A 245 0.42 17.75 0.23
CA ALA A 245 1.24 18.22 -0.88
C ALA A 245 0.62 17.83 -2.23
N ARG A 246 0.21 16.55 -2.39
CA ARG A 246 -0.44 16.07 -3.62
C ARG A 246 -1.78 16.75 -3.88
N ARG A 247 -2.51 17.07 -2.82
CA ARG A 247 -3.75 17.85 -2.94
C ARG A 247 -3.48 19.24 -3.48
N ARG A 248 -2.51 19.94 -2.90
CA ARG A 248 -2.12 21.29 -3.38
C ARG A 248 -1.65 21.27 -4.84
N ASP A 249 -0.85 20.26 -5.23
CA ASP A 249 -0.40 20.09 -6.61
C ASP A 249 -1.58 19.93 -7.57
N ALA A 250 -2.54 19.06 -7.23
CA ALA A 250 -3.74 18.83 -8.05
C ALA A 250 -4.63 20.09 -8.14
N ASP A 251 -4.85 20.78 -7.01
CA ASP A 251 -5.65 21.99 -6.96
C ASP A 251 -5.01 23.13 -7.80
N LEU A 252 -3.70 23.32 -7.73
CA LEU A 252 -2.97 24.32 -8.53
C LEU A 252 -3.06 24.02 -10.04
N LEU A 253 -2.87 22.75 -10.41
CA LEU A 253 -3.01 22.33 -11.82
C LEU A 253 -4.43 22.54 -12.33
N ARG A 254 -5.44 22.25 -11.52
CA ARG A 254 -6.86 22.43 -11.87
C ARG A 254 -7.27 23.89 -12.00
N GLN A 255 -6.83 24.74 -11.05
CA GLN A 255 -7.33 26.12 -10.91
C GLN A 255 -6.56 27.12 -11.78
N GLU A 256 -5.27 26.89 -12.01
CA GLU A 256 -4.41 27.86 -12.69
C GLU A 256 -3.82 27.31 -13.99
N VAL A 257 -3.14 26.17 -13.96
CA VAL A 257 -2.35 25.69 -15.09
C VAL A 257 -3.23 25.25 -16.25
N LEU A 258 -4.27 24.42 -15.99
CA LEU A 258 -5.17 23.93 -17.03
C LEU A 258 -5.98 25.04 -17.71
N PRO A 259 -6.64 25.97 -16.98
CA PRO A 259 -7.36 27.08 -17.59
C PRO A 259 -6.44 27.99 -18.39
N GLY A 260 -5.24 28.32 -17.86
CA GLY A 260 -4.24 29.13 -18.56
C GLY A 260 -3.75 28.49 -19.86
N ALA A 261 -3.42 27.20 -19.83
CA ALA A 261 -2.99 26.47 -21.02
C ALA A 261 -4.11 26.36 -22.07
N ARG A 262 -5.37 26.16 -21.64
CA ARG A 262 -6.53 26.13 -22.53
C ARG A 262 -6.74 27.49 -23.21
N SER A 263 -6.78 28.58 -22.43
CA SER A 263 -6.92 29.92 -22.94
C SER A 263 -5.82 30.31 -23.93
N THR A 264 -4.57 29.92 -23.62
CA THR A 264 -3.43 30.14 -24.53
C THR A 264 -3.61 29.39 -25.85
N TYR A 265 -4.03 28.12 -25.82
CA TYR A 265 -4.27 27.35 -27.03
C TYR A 265 -5.41 27.91 -27.87
N GLU A 266 -6.51 28.33 -27.25
CA GLU A 266 -7.65 28.95 -27.93
C GLU A 266 -7.25 30.28 -28.59
N ALA A 267 -6.52 31.13 -27.86
CA ALA A 267 -6.03 32.40 -28.39
C ALA A 267 -5.03 32.22 -29.56
N ALA A 268 -4.11 31.24 -29.42
CA ALA A 268 -3.16 30.94 -30.49
C ALA A 268 -3.85 30.40 -31.73
N THR A 269 -4.90 29.58 -31.59
CA THR A 269 -5.68 29.06 -32.72
C THR A 269 -6.43 30.16 -33.44
N ILE A 270 -7.15 31.02 -32.70
CA ILE A 270 -7.87 32.17 -33.27
C ILE A 270 -6.89 33.16 -33.93
N GLY A 271 -5.76 33.42 -33.29
CA GLY A 271 -4.72 34.31 -33.82
C GLY A 271 -4.12 33.80 -35.13
N PHE A 272 -3.90 32.48 -35.23
CA PHE A 272 -3.41 31.82 -36.45
C PHE A 272 -4.44 31.89 -37.58
N GLU A 273 -5.72 31.64 -37.30
CA GLU A 273 -6.80 31.75 -38.29
C GLU A 273 -6.89 33.17 -38.91
N ASN A 274 -6.67 34.18 -38.07
CA ASN A 274 -6.65 35.57 -38.47
C ASN A 274 -5.28 36.09 -39.01
N GLY A 275 -4.29 35.21 -39.15
CA GLY A 275 -2.97 35.52 -39.66
C GLY A 275 -2.10 36.37 -38.73
N LYS A 276 -2.45 36.48 -37.43
CA LYS A 276 -1.71 37.24 -36.42
C LYS A 276 -0.61 36.43 -35.74
N PHE A 277 -0.77 35.11 -35.67
CA PHE A 277 0.17 34.21 -35.05
C PHE A 277 0.71 33.17 -36.05
N SER A 278 1.90 32.70 -35.81
CA SER A 278 2.54 31.65 -36.62
C SER A 278 1.95 30.29 -36.28
N PHE A 279 2.09 29.32 -37.18
CA PHE A 279 1.70 27.94 -36.92
C PHE A 279 2.50 27.29 -35.76
N LEU A 280 3.75 27.74 -35.55
CA LEU A 280 4.59 27.27 -34.46
C LEU A 280 4.01 27.61 -33.09
N GLU A 281 3.41 28.82 -32.93
CA GLU A 281 2.76 29.25 -31.69
C GLU A 281 1.55 28.37 -31.35
N VAL A 282 0.77 27.97 -32.35
CA VAL A 282 -0.36 27.03 -32.15
C VAL A 282 0.14 25.65 -31.70
N LEU A 283 1.20 25.10 -32.32
CA LEU A 283 1.79 23.83 -31.97
C LEU A 283 2.37 23.84 -30.53
N ASP A 284 3.00 24.94 -30.15
CA ASP A 284 3.57 25.08 -28.80
C ASP A 284 2.47 25.21 -27.75
N ALA A 285 1.45 26.00 -27.98
CA ALA A 285 0.29 26.12 -27.12
C ALA A 285 -0.47 24.78 -26.99
N GLN A 286 -0.61 24.02 -28.08
CA GLN A 286 -1.20 22.68 -28.08
C GLN A 286 -0.39 21.71 -27.20
N ARG A 287 0.94 21.69 -27.36
CA ARG A 287 1.83 20.86 -26.54
C ARG A 287 1.71 21.19 -25.04
N THR A 288 1.67 22.51 -24.75
CA THR A 288 1.51 22.99 -23.36
C THR A 288 0.18 22.54 -22.77
N LEU A 289 -0.94 22.61 -23.51
CA LEU A 289 -2.24 22.13 -23.04
C LEU A 289 -2.25 20.61 -22.77
N ILE A 290 -1.71 19.81 -23.69
CA ILE A 290 -1.65 18.35 -23.54
C ILE A 290 -0.73 17.97 -22.36
N ALA A 291 0.39 18.67 -22.19
CA ALA A 291 1.28 18.46 -21.05
C ALA A 291 0.58 18.81 -19.72
N ALA A 292 -0.15 19.94 -19.66
CA ALA A 292 -0.92 20.34 -18.48
C ALA A 292 -2.01 19.33 -18.12
N LYS A 293 -2.76 18.82 -19.11
CA LYS A 293 -3.75 17.75 -18.91
C LYS A 293 -3.10 16.48 -18.34
N SER A 294 -1.99 16.05 -18.93
CA SER A 294 -1.27 14.85 -18.47
C SER A 294 -0.72 15.01 -17.05
N GLN A 295 -0.16 16.19 -16.72
CA GLN A 295 0.33 16.49 -15.38
C GLN A 295 -0.80 16.47 -14.34
N TYR A 296 -1.96 17.03 -14.68
CA TYR A 296 -3.13 17.00 -13.79
C TYR A 296 -3.60 15.58 -13.51
N LEU A 297 -3.75 14.73 -14.53
CA LEU A 297 -4.15 13.33 -14.35
C LEU A 297 -3.16 12.53 -13.51
N ILE A 298 -1.86 12.76 -13.70
CA ILE A 298 -0.80 12.16 -12.87
C ILE A 298 -0.87 12.67 -11.44
N ALA A 299 -1.14 13.98 -11.22
CA ALA A 299 -1.29 14.54 -9.88
C ALA A 299 -2.48 13.93 -9.14
N LEU A 300 -3.62 13.72 -9.82
CA LEU A 300 -4.79 13.05 -9.28
C LEU A 300 -4.47 11.61 -8.85
N ALA A 301 -3.82 10.82 -9.71
CA ALA A 301 -3.40 9.45 -9.37
C ALA A 301 -2.44 9.43 -8.16
N ASN A 302 -1.50 10.38 -8.12
CA ASN A 302 -0.56 10.51 -7.00
C ASN A 302 -1.27 10.88 -5.68
N PHE A 303 -2.30 11.72 -5.73
CA PHE A 303 -3.11 12.03 -4.56
C PHE A 303 -3.83 10.77 -4.03
N HIS A 304 -4.55 10.06 -4.89
CA HIS A 304 -5.25 8.84 -4.49
C HIS A 304 -4.31 7.75 -3.95
N ARG A 305 -3.11 7.64 -4.53
CA ARG A 305 -2.07 6.72 -4.03
C ARG A 305 -1.57 7.13 -2.64
N ALA A 306 -1.28 8.41 -2.42
CA ALA A 306 -0.87 8.93 -1.11
C ALA A 306 -1.98 8.76 -0.06
N GLN A 307 -3.23 9.00 -0.44
CA GLN A 307 -4.40 8.78 0.41
C GLN A 307 -4.52 7.30 0.82
N ALA A 308 -4.43 6.38 -0.13
CA ALA A 308 -4.48 4.94 0.13
C ALA A 308 -3.32 4.47 1.03
N GLU A 309 -2.13 5.05 0.87
CA GLU A 309 -0.98 4.78 1.74
C GLU A 309 -1.26 5.23 3.18
N LEU A 310 -1.77 6.44 3.38
CA LEU A 310 -2.16 6.95 4.70
C LEU A 310 -3.20 6.02 5.36
N GLU A 311 -4.24 5.62 4.63
CA GLU A 311 -5.27 4.70 5.11
C GLU A 311 -4.71 3.33 5.50
N SER A 312 -3.67 2.85 4.82
CA SER A 312 -3.01 1.58 5.16
C SER A 312 -2.33 1.59 6.53
N LEU A 313 -1.98 2.77 7.05
CA LEU A 313 -1.33 2.92 8.35
C LEU A 313 -2.33 2.97 9.52
N ILE A 314 -3.49 3.59 9.31
CA ILE A 314 -4.44 3.94 10.38
C ILE A 314 -5.79 3.24 10.26
N GLY A 315 -6.02 2.51 9.18
CA GLY A 315 -7.32 1.93 8.84
C GLY A 315 -8.22 2.89 8.05
N ASP A 316 -9.46 2.46 7.79
CA ASP A 316 -10.45 3.19 7.00
C ASP A 316 -10.79 4.56 7.64
N LEU A 317 -10.72 5.60 6.83
CA LEU A 317 -11.08 6.98 7.23
C LEU A 317 -12.57 7.28 7.01
N THR A 318 -13.28 6.46 6.23
CA THR A 318 -14.71 6.60 6.02
C THR A 318 -15.48 6.37 7.33
N PRO A 319 -16.37 7.27 7.73
CA PRO A 319 -17.25 7.05 8.90
C PRO A 319 -18.10 5.80 8.68
N GLU A 320 -18.31 5.01 9.74
CA GLU A 320 -19.11 3.77 9.72
C GLU A 320 -20.56 3.96 9.23
N ASN A 321 -21.03 5.20 9.10
CA ASN A 321 -22.40 5.55 8.69
C ASN A 321 -22.64 5.55 7.16
N GLU A 322 -21.65 5.27 6.33
CA GLU A 322 -21.79 5.22 4.85
C GLU A 322 -21.59 3.81 4.26
N ARG A 323 -21.70 2.77 5.08
CA ARG A 323 -21.65 1.36 4.64
C ARG A 323 -23.02 0.76 4.47
#